data_d00f279f90f9f99d325b8bc087fe6075
#
_entry.id   d00f279f90f9f99d325b8bc087fe6075
#
_cell.length_a   1.000
_cell.length_b   1.000
_cell.length_c   1.000
_cell.angle_alpha   90.00
_cell.angle_beta   90.00
_cell.angle_gamma   90.00
#
_symmetry.space_group_name_H-M   'P 1'
#
loop_
_entity.id
_entity.type
_entity.pdbx_description
1 polymer ?
#
loop_
_entity_poly.entity_id
_entity_poly.type
_entity_poly.pdbx_seq_one_letter_code
_entity_poly.pdbx_strand_id
1 'polypeptide(L)'
;AKCAHVSNYFATEPQIRLASRLIALAGAPEGSHVYFGNSGAEGNEAALKLAKLYGRTLPGASPSIGGKPARILALTHGFHGRTMGALSATWKPVIRKPFEPLVPNIEFVRAGDPIAMYEAFSATGLGQYGKGPVAAVILELIQGEAGVRPLDVAYVKKVRELCDINHALLIIDEVQTGIGRTGSWFAFQREDLTGGITPDIVTFAKGVAGGFPMGGMISFGGKLSALFTPGSHGSTFAGNPLGAAAALATLDTIENEHLVENAEERGEQLRQGIMASGNPLFTSVRGRGLLNAILLSHRCSHAAMNWALEHGLIVNAVAPDALRLAPPLIVSEQEIDEAVSILAKIPADLPND
;
A
#
# COMPACT_ATOMS: atom_id res chain seq x y z
N ALA A 1 -18.57 22.79 -0.24
CA ALA A 1 -17.55 23.36 -1.13
C ALA A 1 -18.18 24.40 -2.05
N LYS A 2 -17.49 25.54 -2.28
CA LYS A 2 -17.97 26.58 -3.20
C LYS A 2 -17.85 26.15 -4.67
N CYS A 3 -17.02 25.16 -4.97
CA CYS A 3 -16.78 24.61 -6.30
C CYS A 3 -16.47 23.12 -6.19
N ALA A 4 -17.08 22.30 -7.05
CA ALA A 4 -16.85 20.86 -7.08
C ALA A 4 -15.67 20.48 -7.99
N HIS A 5 -15.45 21.23 -9.08
CA HIS A 5 -14.42 20.96 -10.08
C HIS A 5 -14.01 22.21 -10.83
N VAL A 6 -12.70 22.37 -11.11
CA VAL A 6 -12.15 23.51 -11.87
C VAL A 6 -11.09 23.09 -12.90
N SER A 7 -10.93 21.81 -13.21
CA SER A 7 -9.78 21.28 -13.95
C SER A 7 -8.48 21.32 -13.11
N ASN A 8 -7.55 20.46 -13.44
CA ASN A 8 -6.21 20.40 -12.81
C ASN A 8 -5.21 21.43 -13.39
N TYR A 9 -5.66 22.31 -14.28
CA TYR A 9 -4.88 23.48 -14.71
C TYR A 9 -4.90 24.63 -13.70
N PHE A 10 -5.81 24.62 -12.74
CA PHE A 10 -5.97 25.67 -11.74
C PHE A 10 -5.82 25.10 -10.34
N ALA A 11 -4.98 25.76 -9.53
CA ALA A 11 -4.85 25.43 -8.13
C ALA A 11 -6.08 25.91 -7.34
N THR A 12 -6.49 25.13 -6.33
CA THR A 12 -7.55 25.49 -5.41
C THR A 12 -7.04 25.43 -3.97
N GLU A 13 -7.58 26.28 -3.09
CA GLU A 13 -7.15 26.31 -1.69
C GLU A 13 -7.25 24.94 -1.00
N PRO A 14 -8.37 24.17 -1.09
CA PRO A 14 -8.44 22.85 -0.46
C PRO A 14 -7.37 21.88 -0.96
N GLN A 15 -7.04 21.89 -2.25
CA GLN A 15 -6.00 21.06 -2.84
C GLN A 15 -4.61 21.39 -2.29
N ILE A 16 -4.27 22.69 -2.21
CA ILE A 16 -2.98 23.15 -1.70
C ILE A 16 -2.85 22.77 -0.21
N ARG A 17 -3.88 23.06 0.57
CA ARG A 17 -3.90 22.72 2.00
C ARG A 17 -3.76 21.22 2.24
N LEU A 18 -4.47 20.39 1.45
CA LEU A 18 -4.37 18.93 1.55
C LEU A 18 -2.96 18.45 1.20
N ALA A 19 -2.35 18.97 0.12
CA ALA A 19 -0.98 18.61 -0.23
C ALA A 19 0.01 18.94 0.89
N SER A 20 -0.06 20.15 1.43
CA SER A 20 0.79 20.57 2.56
C SER A 20 0.57 19.69 3.79
N ARG A 21 -0.69 19.34 4.10
CA ARG A 21 -1.02 18.48 5.24
C ARG A 21 -0.46 17.07 5.08
N LEU A 22 -0.62 16.45 3.91
CA LEU A 22 -0.11 15.11 3.63
C LEU A 22 1.42 15.06 3.69
N ILE A 23 2.12 16.07 3.16
CA ILE A 23 3.58 16.20 3.25
C ILE A 23 4.01 16.29 4.72
N ALA A 24 3.34 17.12 5.53
CA ALA A 24 3.64 17.25 6.96
C ALA A 24 3.39 15.94 7.73
N LEU A 25 2.24 15.28 7.51
CA LEU A 25 1.91 14.01 8.17
C LEU A 25 2.87 12.88 7.79
N ALA A 26 3.36 12.88 6.55
CA ALA A 26 4.37 11.93 6.11
C ALA A 26 5.80 12.25 6.61
N GLY A 27 6.03 13.44 7.21
CA GLY A 27 7.37 13.89 7.55
C GLY A 27 8.28 14.00 6.32
N ALA A 28 7.70 14.27 5.14
CA ALA A 28 8.45 14.33 3.90
C ALA A 28 9.33 15.60 3.83
N PRO A 29 10.55 15.52 3.25
CA PRO A 29 11.50 16.63 3.24
C PRO A 29 11.00 17.81 2.39
N GLU A 30 11.64 18.97 2.55
CA GLU A 30 11.37 20.16 1.74
C GLU A 30 11.50 19.86 0.24
N GLY A 31 10.62 20.47 -0.55
CA GLY A 31 10.53 20.24 -2.00
C GLY A 31 9.79 18.97 -2.40
N SER A 32 9.22 18.24 -1.45
CA SER A 32 8.32 17.11 -1.74
C SER A 32 7.04 17.59 -2.41
N HIS A 33 6.50 16.79 -3.33
CA HIS A 33 5.26 17.10 -4.03
C HIS A 33 4.22 16.00 -3.84
N VAL A 34 2.94 16.38 -3.95
CA VAL A 34 1.81 15.46 -3.99
C VAL A 34 1.20 15.46 -5.39
N TYR A 35 1.06 14.28 -5.98
CA TYR A 35 0.17 14.06 -7.09
C TYR A 35 -1.15 13.51 -6.57
N PHE A 36 -2.25 14.09 -6.98
CA PHE A 36 -3.59 13.57 -6.68
C PHE A 36 -4.14 12.76 -7.83
N GLY A 37 -4.87 11.70 -7.50
CA GLY A 37 -5.69 10.88 -8.36
C GLY A 37 -7.04 10.62 -7.69
N ASN A 38 -7.81 9.68 -8.23
CA ASN A 38 -9.13 9.32 -7.70
C ASN A 38 -9.16 7.93 -7.05
N SER A 39 -8.05 7.23 -7.10
CA SER A 39 -7.91 5.86 -6.58
C SER A 39 -6.47 5.52 -6.25
N GLY A 40 -6.27 4.41 -5.51
CA GLY A 40 -4.93 3.87 -5.25
C GLY A 40 -4.23 3.39 -6.53
N ALA A 41 -5.00 2.83 -7.49
CA ALA A 41 -4.43 2.44 -8.78
C ALA A 41 -3.86 3.64 -9.53
N GLU A 42 -4.55 4.80 -9.55
CA GLU A 42 -4.02 6.03 -10.17
C GLU A 42 -2.79 6.57 -9.42
N GLY A 43 -2.75 6.46 -8.09
CA GLY A 43 -1.56 6.79 -7.31
C GLY A 43 -0.36 5.91 -7.68
N ASN A 44 -0.57 4.59 -7.80
CA ASN A 44 0.45 3.65 -8.23
C ASN A 44 0.86 3.86 -9.70
N GLU A 45 -0.05 4.18 -10.61
CA GLU A 45 0.28 4.56 -12.00
C GLU A 45 1.22 5.78 -12.04
N ALA A 46 0.94 6.79 -11.22
CA ALA A 46 1.80 7.97 -11.10
C ALA A 46 3.18 7.61 -10.57
N ALA A 47 3.27 6.79 -9.51
CA ALA A 47 4.51 6.32 -8.93
C ALA A 47 5.35 5.50 -9.95
N LEU A 48 4.72 4.57 -10.68
CA LEU A 48 5.38 3.78 -11.71
C LEU A 48 5.85 4.64 -12.88
N LYS A 49 5.07 5.66 -13.29
CA LYS A 49 5.49 6.61 -14.33
C LYS A 49 6.67 7.47 -13.88
N LEU A 50 6.64 7.97 -12.64
CA LEU A 50 7.76 8.74 -12.07
C LEU A 50 9.03 7.88 -12.01
N ALA A 51 8.90 6.62 -11.55
CA ALA A 51 10.01 5.67 -11.54
C ALA A 51 10.57 5.39 -12.94
N LYS A 52 9.72 5.31 -13.97
CA LYS A 52 10.17 5.17 -15.36
C LYS A 52 10.91 6.41 -15.87
N LEU A 53 10.47 7.62 -15.52
CA LEU A 53 11.20 8.85 -15.86
C LEU A 53 12.55 8.90 -15.16
N TYR A 54 12.57 8.61 -13.86
CA TYR A 54 13.78 8.50 -13.06
C TYR A 54 14.74 7.48 -13.64
N GLY A 55 14.25 6.29 -14.00
CA GLY A 55 15.03 5.21 -14.59
C GLY A 55 15.76 5.61 -15.87
N ARG A 56 15.25 6.60 -16.63
CA ARG A 56 15.95 7.14 -17.82
C ARG A 56 17.19 7.96 -17.49
N THR A 57 17.32 8.41 -16.26
CA THR A 57 18.50 9.17 -15.79
C THR A 57 19.63 8.26 -15.29
N LEU A 58 19.33 6.96 -15.09
CA LEU A 58 20.30 6.01 -14.56
C LEU A 58 21.36 5.63 -15.61
N PRO A 59 22.61 5.40 -15.19
CA PRO A 59 23.65 4.89 -16.06
C PRO A 59 23.23 3.56 -16.71
N GLY A 60 23.48 3.42 -18.00
CA GLY A 60 23.13 2.21 -18.76
C GLY A 60 21.65 2.06 -19.16
N ALA A 61 20.80 3.01 -18.80
CA ALA A 61 19.36 2.97 -19.14
C ALA A 61 19.04 3.59 -20.52
N SER A 62 19.99 4.22 -21.20
CA SER A 62 19.73 4.94 -22.45
C SER A 62 19.65 4.01 -23.67
N PRO A 63 18.49 3.89 -24.34
CA PRO A 63 18.37 3.10 -25.58
C PRO A 63 19.26 3.60 -26.73
N SER A 64 19.55 4.92 -26.74
CA SER A 64 20.36 5.56 -27.82
C SER A 64 21.83 5.20 -27.79
N ILE A 65 22.34 4.55 -26.74
CA ILE A 65 23.74 4.16 -26.59
C ILE A 65 23.85 2.63 -26.36
N GLY A 66 22.87 1.85 -26.84
CA GLY A 66 22.84 0.39 -26.65
C GLY A 66 22.48 -0.03 -25.21
N GLY A 67 22.02 0.91 -24.39
CA GLY A 67 21.51 0.62 -23.04
C GLY A 67 20.14 -0.06 -23.04
N LYS A 68 19.79 -0.69 -21.95
CA LYS A 68 18.51 -1.39 -21.77
C LYS A 68 17.53 -0.55 -20.93
N PRO A 69 16.21 -0.67 -21.19
CA PRO A 69 15.22 0.01 -20.38
C PRO A 69 15.35 -0.35 -18.90
N ALA A 70 15.21 0.64 -18.04
CA ALA A 70 15.22 0.41 -16.60
C ALA A 70 14.01 -0.42 -16.18
N ARG A 71 14.22 -1.27 -15.18
CA ARG A 71 13.22 -2.20 -14.62
C ARG A 71 12.62 -1.66 -13.35
N ILE A 72 11.39 -2.09 -13.04
CA ILE A 72 10.76 -1.92 -11.75
C ILE A 72 10.58 -3.31 -11.15
N LEU A 73 11.00 -3.48 -9.90
CA LEU A 73 10.80 -4.73 -9.17
C LEU A 73 9.56 -4.61 -8.29
N ALA A 74 8.67 -5.61 -8.37
CA ALA A 74 7.52 -5.76 -7.50
C ALA A 74 7.64 -7.07 -6.71
N LEU A 75 6.97 -7.19 -5.57
CA LEU A 75 7.06 -8.41 -4.77
C LEU A 75 5.99 -9.42 -5.17
N THR A 76 6.32 -10.71 -5.09
CA THR A 76 5.30 -11.77 -5.14
C THR A 76 4.26 -11.54 -4.06
N HIS A 77 3.01 -11.90 -4.34
CA HIS A 77 1.84 -11.67 -3.48
C HIS A 77 1.46 -10.19 -3.26
N GLY A 78 2.15 -9.21 -3.88
CA GLY A 78 1.78 -7.81 -3.84
C GLY A 78 0.53 -7.50 -4.67
N PHE A 79 -0.23 -6.51 -4.23
CA PHE A 79 -1.39 -5.98 -4.93
C PHE A 79 -1.29 -4.45 -5.02
N HIS A 80 -1.20 -3.93 -6.25
CA HIS A 80 -1.02 -2.49 -6.49
C HIS A 80 -2.12 -1.86 -7.34
N GLY A 81 -3.14 -2.61 -7.73
CA GLY A 81 -4.29 -2.14 -8.50
C GLY A 81 -4.59 -2.98 -9.73
N ARG A 82 -5.58 -2.51 -10.52
CA ARG A 82 -6.12 -3.24 -11.69
C ARG A 82 -6.06 -2.46 -13.00
N THR A 83 -5.54 -1.23 -13.01
CA THR A 83 -5.20 -0.52 -14.25
C THR A 83 -3.96 -1.15 -14.88
N MET A 84 -3.70 -0.94 -16.17
CA MET A 84 -2.69 -1.70 -16.90
C MET A 84 -1.28 -1.64 -16.25
N GLY A 85 -0.82 -0.46 -15.81
CA GLY A 85 0.48 -0.33 -15.12
C GLY A 85 0.45 -0.92 -13.72
N ALA A 86 -0.55 -0.59 -12.91
CA ALA A 86 -0.71 -1.12 -11.55
C ALA A 86 -0.94 -2.65 -11.55
N LEU A 87 -1.68 -3.18 -12.55
CA LEU A 87 -1.88 -4.61 -12.73
C LEU A 87 -0.57 -5.32 -13.10
N SER A 88 0.31 -4.64 -13.82
CA SER A 88 1.63 -5.18 -14.16
C SER A 88 2.49 -5.43 -12.93
N ALA A 89 2.31 -4.66 -11.86
CA ALA A 89 2.96 -4.81 -10.57
C ALA A 89 2.18 -5.68 -9.57
N THR A 90 0.94 -6.08 -9.87
CA THR A 90 0.10 -6.96 -9.05
C THR A 90 0.39 -8.43 -9.34
N TRP A 91 0.76 -9.21 -8.31
CA TRP A 91 1.21 -10.60 -8.48
C TRP A 91 0.14 -11.58 -8.95
N LYS A 92 -1.08 -11.49 -8.49
CA LYS A 92 -2.12 -12.53 -8.62
C LYS A 92 -2.35 -12.98 -10.08
N PRO A 93 -1.86 -14.18 -10.53
CA PRO A 93 -1.90 -14.57 -11.96
C PRO A 93 -3.31 -14.63 -12.55
N VAL A 94 -4.29 -15.07 -11.76
CA VAL A 94 -5.68 -15.22 -12.23
C VAL A 94 -6.31 -13.91 -12.69
N ILE A 95 -5.87 -12.76 -12.13
CA ILE A 95 -6.39 -11.45 -12.52
C ILE A 95 -5.51 -10.74 -13.56
N ARG A 96 -4.28 -11.25 -13.81
CA ARG A 96 -3.32 -10.68 -14.77
C ARG A 96 -3.42 -11.31 -16.16
N LYS A 97 -3.39 -12.66 -16.21
CA LYS A 97 -3.31 -13.43 -17.46
C LYS A 97 -4.31 -13.01 -18.54
N PRO A 98 -5.58 -12.70 -18.22
CA PRO A 98 -6.55 -12.30 -19.25
C PRO A 98 -6.17 -11.00 -19.99
N PHE A 99 -5.26 -10.19 -19.43
CA PHE A 99 -4.88 -8.86 -19.95
C PHE A 99 -3.45 -8.79 -20.47
N GLU A 100 -2.77 -9.94 -20.55
CA GLU A 100 -1.41 -9.98 -21.11
C GLU A 100 -1.42 -9.76 -22.65
N PRO A 101 -0.41 -9.05 -23.22
CA PRO A 101 0.79 -8.55 -22.55
C PRO A 101 0.55 -7.27 -21.75
N LEU A 102 1.14 -7.21 -20.56
CA LEU A 102 1.08 -6.06 -19.68
C LEU A 102 2.27 -5.09 -19.94
N VAL A 103 2.40 -4.07 -19.10
CA VAL A 103 3.49 -3.09 -19.20
C VAL A 103 4.85 -3.78 -19.00
N PRO A 104 5.78 -3.66 -19.97
CA PRO A 104 7.05 -4.37 -19.90
C PRO A 104 8.00 -3.80 -18.85
N ASN A 105 9.03 -4.60 -18.51
CA ASN A 105 10.08 -4.27 -17.54
C ASN A 105 9.57 -4.07 -16.10
N ILE A 106 8.49 -4.74 -15.73
CA ILE A 106 8.09 -4.95 -14.34
C ILE A 106 8.31 -6.43 -14.03
N GLU A 107 9.17 -6.71 -13.05
CA GLU A 107 9.59 -8.07 -12.68
C GLU A 107 9.21 -8.36 -11.24
N PHE A 108 8.88 -9.64 -10.97
CA PHE A 108 8.54 -10.06 -9.61
C PHE A 108 9.73 -10.69 -8.92
N VAL A 109 9.93 -10.28 -7.67
CA VAL A 109 10.91 -10.84 -6.75
C VAL A 109 10.16 -11.51 -5.59
N ARG A 110 10.65 -12.64 -5.10
CA ARG A 110 10.05 -13.35 -3.97
C ARG A 110 10.04 -12.46 -2.74
N ALA A 111 8.84 -12.22 -2.18
CA ALA A 111 8.68 -11.45 -0.95
C ALA A 111 9.40 -12.14 0.23
N GLY A 112 10.14 -11.35 1.02
CA GLY A 112 10.87 -11.86 2.18
C GLY A 112 12.16 -12.63 1.85
N ASP A 113 12.58 -12.67 0.59
CA ASP A 113 13.81 -13.35 0.16
C ASP A 113 14.91 -12.32 -0.20
N PRO A 114 15.86 -12.04 0.70
CA PRO A 114 16.92 -11.06 0.46
C PRO A 114 17.92 -11.51 -0.62
N ILE A 115 18.08 -12.82 -0.83
CA ILE A 115 18.99 -13.35 -1.87
C ILE A 115 18.35 -13.10 -3.23
N ALA A 116 17.09 -13.44 -3.42
CA ALA A 116 16.37 -13.18 -4.67
C ALA A 116 16.35 -11.67 -5.00
N MET A 117 16.22 -10.80 -4.00
CA MET A 117 16.30 -9.35 -4.20
C MET A 117 17.70 -8.92 -4.65
N TYR A 118 18.74 -9.41 -3.99
CA TYR A 118 20.13 -9.13 -4.39
C TYR A 118 20.42 -9.61 -5.84
N GLU A 119 19.99 -10.81 -6.20
CA GLU A 119 20.13 -11.36 -7.54
C GLU A 119 19.42 -10.52 -8.59
N ALA A 120 18.20 -10.02 -8.28
CA ALA A 120 17.45 -9.14 -9.17
C ALA A 120 18.19 -7.82 -9.44
N PHE A 121 18.86 -7.24 -8.45
CA PHE A 121 19.73 -6.08 -8.63
C PHE A 121 21.02 -6.43 -9.37
N SER A 122 21.66 -7.54 -9.06
CA SER A 122 22.92 -7.99 -9.67
C SER A 122 22.77 -8.41 -11.14
N ALA A 123 21.56 -8.73 -11.57
CA ALA A 123 21.28 -9.05 -12.98
C ALA A 123 21.46 -7.85 -13.93
N THR A 124 21.82 -6.67 -13.41
CA THR A 124 22.18 -5.50 -14.20
C THR A 124 23.51 -5.76 -14.88
N GLY A 125 23.55 -5.68 -16.20
CA GLY A 125 24.78 -5.87 -16.97
C GLY A 125 24.67 -5.25 -18.35
N LEU A 126 25.83 -4.75 -18.85
CA LEU A 126 25.99 -4.40 -20.24
C LEU A 126 26.21 -5.71 -21.04
N GLY A 127 25.58 -5.81 -22.21
CA GLY A 127 25.74 -6.95 -23.10
C GLY A 127 24.48 -7.80 -23.28
N GLN A 128 24.64 -8.89 -24.07
CA GLN A 128 23.51 -9.71 -24.54
C GLN A 128 22.67 -10.33 -23.41
N TYR A 129 23.27 -10.64 -22.27
CA TYR A 129 22.63 -11.36 -21.14
C TYR A 129 22.27 -10.46 -19.96
N GLY A 130 22.77 -9.22 -19.91
CA GLY A 130 22.43 -8.29 -18.82
C GLY A 130 21.01 -7.76 -18.97
N LYS A 131 20.36 -7.48 -17.84
CA LYS A 131 19.10 -6.73 -17.76
C LYS A 131 19.42 -5.24 -17.55
N GLY A 132 18.48 -4.35 -17.87
CA GLY A 132 18.62 -2.92 -17.59
C GLY A 132 18.70 -2.64 -16.08
N PRO A 133 19.14 -1.42 -15.68
CA PRO A 133 19.21 -1.06 -14.25
C PRO A 133 17.84 -1.12 -13.58
N VAL A 134 17.82 -1.27 -12.26
CA VAL A 134 16.60 -1.20 -11.47
C VAL A 134 16.29 0.28 -11.20
N ALA A 135 15.15 0.77 -11.67
CA ALA A 135 14.69 2.14 -11.40
C ALA A 135 14.00 2.25 -10.05
N ALA A 136 13.25 1.23 -9.67
CA ALA A 136 12.52 1.24 -8.42
C ALA A 136 12.19 -0.18 -7.94
N VAL A 137 11.97 -0.30 -6.62
CA VAL A 137 11.25 -1.41 -6.00
C VAL A 137 9.92 -0.86 -5.49
N ILE A 138 8.80 -1.54 -5.78
CA ILE A 138 7.49 -1.24 -5.20
C ILE A 138 7.06 -2.38 -4.28
N LEU A 139 6.63 -2.04 -3.07
CA LEU A 139 6.18 -3.01 -2.07
C LEU A 139 5.09 -2.46 -1.14
N GLU A 140 4.34 -3.37 -0.54
CA GLU A 140 3.48 -3.13 0.63
C GLU A 140 4.26 -3.61 1.88
N LEU A 141 4.33 -2.81 2.94
CA LEU A 141 4.94 -3.24 4.22
C LEU A 141 4.13 -4.35 4.89
N ILE A 142 2.81 -4.35 4.65
CA ILE A 142 1.89 -5.41 5.01
C ILE A 142 1.11 -5.78 3.77
N GLN A 143 1.35 -6.95 3.20
CA GLN A 143 0.67 -7.42 2.01
C GLN A 143 -0.78 -7.79 2.34
N GLY A 144 -1.69 -6.86 2.09
CA GLY A 144 -3.07 -6.94 2.52
C GLY A 144 -3.87 -8.08 1.85
N GLU A 145 -3.72 -8.23 0.54
CA GLU A 145 -4.42 -9.24 -0.27
C GLU A 145 -3.78 -10.64 -0.22
N ALA A 146 -2.64 -10.78 0.46
CA ALA A 146 -1.95 -12.04 0.69
C ALA A 146 -2.25 -12.65 2.08
N GLY A 147 -3.27 -12.17 2.77
CA GLY A 147 -3.61 -12.58 4.13
C GLY A 147 -2.97 -11.71 5.19
N VAL A 148 -2.85 -10.40 4.94
CA VAL A 148 -2.27 -9.42 5.88
C VAL A 148 -0.89 -9.87 6.40
N ARG A 149 0.07 -9.95 5.50
CA ARG A 149 1.44 -10.44 5.79
C ARG A 149 2.40 -9.28 5.97
N PRO A 150 2.80 -8.93 7.21
CA PRO A 150 3.91 -8.01 7.42
C PRO A 150 5.20 -8.58 6.82
N LEU A 151 5.96 -7.72 6.15
CA LEU A 151 7.32 -8.05 5.73
C LEU A 151 8.25 -8.03 6.96
N ASP A 152 9.28 -8.84 6.92
CA ASP A 152 10.32 -8.82 7.95
C ASP A 152 11.11 -7.50 7.89
N VAL A 153 11.38 -6.89 9.06
CA VAL A 153 12.08 -5.61 9.17
C VAL A 153 13.49 -5.67 8.57
N ALA A 154 14.20 -6.77 8.80
CA ALA A 154 15.56 -6.93 8.25
C ALA A 154 15.52 -7.02 6.71
N TYR A 155 14.48 -7.67 6.16
CA TYR A 155 14.24 -7.69 4.73
C TYR A 155 13.95 -6.29 4.16
N VAL A 156 13.08 -5.51 4.79
CA VAL A 156 12.74 -4.13 4.37
C VAL A 156 13.99 -3.24 4.39
N LYS A 157 14.80 -3.31 5.45
CA LYS A 157 16.08 -2.62 5.55
C LYS A 157 17.04 -3.03 4.45
N LYS A 158 17.12 -4.33 4.13
CA LYS A 158 17.96 -4.83 3.04
C LYS A 158 17.50 -4.34 1.67
N VAL A 159 16.20 -4.26 1.43
CA VAL A 159 15.65 -3.66 0.20
C VAL A 159 16.06 -2.19 0.09
N ARG A 160 15.95 -1.39 1.17
CA ARG A 160 16.38 0.02 1.19
C ARG A 160 17.88 0.15 0.88
N GLU A 161 18.71 -0.63 1.56
CA GLU A 161 20.17 -0.67 1.32
C GLU A 161 20.51 -0.95 -0.15
N LEU A 162 19.85 -1.97 -0.75
CA LEU A 162 20.07 -2.31 -2.16
C LEU A 162 19.59 -1.19 -3.10
N CYS A 163 18.49 -0.53 -2.77
CA CYS A 163 18.03 0.64 -3.52
C CYS A 163 19.08 1.77 -3.45
N ASP A 164 19.60 2.07 -2.27
CA ASP A 164 20.60 3.14 -2.08
C ASP A 164 21.88 2.88 -2.86
N ILE A 165 22.44 1.67 -2.74
CA ILE A 165 23.68 1.26 -3.45
C ILE A 165 23.52 1.33 -4.97
N ASN A 166 22.35 1.00 -5.49
CA ASN A 166 22.07 0.93 -6.92
C ASN A 166 21.37 2.18 -7.48
N HIS A 167 21.19 3.21 -6.66
CA HIS A 167 20.45 4.43 -7.03
C HIS A 167 19.03 4.14 -7.52
N ALA A 168 18.36 3.13 -6.96
CA ALA A 168 16.98 2.82 -7.24
C ALA A 168 16.04 3.49 -6.24
N LEU A 169 14.81 3.78 -6.65
CA LEU A 169 13.79 4.32 -5.76
C LEU A 169 13.11 3.21 -4.95
N LEU A 170 12.75 3.52 -3.71
CA LEU A 170 11.86 2.69 -2.91
C LEU A 170 10.46 3.30 -2.90
N ILE A 171 9.49 2.60 -3.47
CA ILE A 171 8.07 2.96 -3.47
C ILE A 171 7.36 2.10 -2.42
N ILE A 172 6.76 2.73 -1.42
CA ILE A 172 5.91 2.04 -0.44
C ILE A 172 4.45 2.32 -0.79
N ASP A 173 3.72 1.26 -1.11
CA ASP A 173 2.28 1.32 -1.34
C ASP A 173 1.55 1.33 0.01
N GLU A 174 1.08 2.50 0.41
CA GLU A 174 0.33 2.76 1.64
C GLU A 174 -1.18 2.89 1.40
N VAL A 175 -1.66 2.46 0.24
CA VAL A 175 -3.08 2.53 -0.10
C VAL A 175 -3.95 1.80 0.93
N GLN A 176 -3.46 0.71 1.53
CA GLN A 176 -4.20 -0.03 2.56
C GLN A 176 -3.69 0.24 3.97
N THR A 177 -2.42 0.55 4.14
CA THR A 177 -1.75 0.64 5.45
C THR A 177 -1.71 2.05 6.01
N GLY A 178 -1.83 3.07 5.16
CA GLY A 178 -1.73 4.48 5.54
C GLY A 178 -3.00 5.06 6.17
N ILE A 179 -2.93 6.34 6.46
CA ILE A 179 -4.02 7.16 6.99
C ILE A 179 -4.57 6.61 8.32
N GLY A 180 -3.67 6.33 9.27
CA GLY A 180 -4.02 5.88 10.61
C GLY A 180 -4.27 4.37 10.77
N ARG A 181 -4.45 3.62 9.67
CA ARG A 181 -4.90 2.22 9.68
C ARG A 181 -4.05 1.29 10.55
N THR A 182 -2.74 1.51 10.58
CA THR A 182 -1.78 0.66 11.31
C THR A 182 -1.34 1.22 12.65
N GLY A 183 -2.02 2.24 13.20
CA GLY A 183 -1.62 2.92 14.43
C GLY A 183 -0.50 3.95 14.22
N SER A 184 -0.34 4.41 12.99
CA SER A 184 0.52 5.54 12.59
C SER A 184 -0.09 6.21 11.36
N TRP A 185 0.24 7.46 11.07
CA TRP A 185 -0.28 8.13 9.87
C TRP A 185 0.05 7.37 8.59
N PHE A 186 1.31 6.90 8.49
CA PHE A 186 1.77 5.99 7.45
C PHE A 186 2.54 4.83 8.10
N ALA A 187 2.36 3.62 7.59
CA ALA A 187 2.99 2.42 8.15
C ALA A 187 4.53 2.48 8.09
N PHE A 188 5.10 3.20 7.11
CA PHE A 188 6.55 3.35 7.03
C PHE A 188 7.17 4.10 8.22
N GLN A 189 6.38 4.86 8.98
CA GLN A 189 6.82 5.56 10.18
C GLN A 189 6.97 4.63 11.40
N ARG A 190 6.51 3.39 11.29
CA ARG A 190 6.62 2.38 12.35
C ARG A 190 7.98 1.69 12.30
N GLU A 191 8.77 1.84 13.35
CA GLU A 191 10.06 1.16 13.46
C GLU A 191 9.94 -0.36 13.45
N ASP A 192 8.86 -0.90 14.01
CA ASP A 192 8.56 -2.34 14.05
C ASP A 192 8.13 -2.94 12.68
N LEU A 193 7.99 -2.10 11.64
CA LEU A 193 7.78 -2.50 10.25
C LEU A 193 8.96 -2.18 9.34
N THR A 194 9.70 -1.14 9.64
CA THR A 194 10.71 -0.60 8.71
C THR A 194 12.12 -0.51 9.30
N GLY A 195 12.23 -0.47 10.65
CA GLY A 195 13.51 -0.18 11.30
C GLY A 195 14.02 1.24 11.02
N GLY A 196 13.10 2.18 10.76
CA GLY A 196 13.39 3.61 10.60
C GLY A 196 13.84 4.02 9.19
N ILE A 197 13.59 3.20 8.13
CA ILE A 197 13.91 3.60 6.75
C ILE A 197 12.90 4.65 6.23
N THR A 198 13.35 5.46 5.28
CA THR A 198 12.52 6.44 4.58
C THR A 198 12.33 6.00 3.12
N PRO A 199 11.09 6.02 2.58
CA PRO A 199 10.84 5.78 1.16
C PRO A 199 11.17 7.01 0.30
N ASP A 200 11.26 6.78 -1.02
CA ASP A 200 11.34 7.87 -2.00
C ASP A 200 9.95 8.28 -2.49
N ILE A 201 9.01 7.35 -2.51
CA ILE A 201 7.61 7.58 -2.91
C ILE A 201 6.69 6.79 -1.98
N VAL A 202 5.60 7.43 -1.56
CA VAL A 202 4.50 6.79 -0.84
C VAL A 202 3.22 6.97 -1.65
N THR A 203 2.45 5.91 -1.86
CA THR A 203 1.12 6.02 -2.47
C THR A 203 0.03 5.90 -1.41
N PHE A 204 -1.09 6.58 -1.60
CA PHE A 204 -2.20 6.63 -0.63
C PHE A 204 -3.56 6.66 -1.33
N ALA A 205 -4.59 6.16 -0.68
CA ALA A 205 -5.99 6.25 -1.11
C ALA A 205 -6.94 5.78 0.01
N LYS A 206 -7.98 5.01 -0.35
CA LYS A 206 -8.96 4.37 0.55
C LYS A 206 -9.48 5.33 1.64
N GLY A 207 -8.93 5.26 2.84
CA GLY A 207 -9.38 6.05 3.99
C GLY A 207 -9.14 7.56 3.89
N VAL A 208 -8.32 8.04 2.97
CA VAL A 208 -7.87 9.44 2.94
C VAL A 208 -8.99 10.49 2.89
N ALA A 209 -10.11 10.17 2.24
CA ALA A 209 -11.24 11.08 2.10
C ALA A 209 -12.58 10.50 2.63
N GLY A 210 -12.52 9.63 3.66
CA GLY A 210 -13.70 9.11 4.35
C GLY A 210 -14.66 8.34 3.45
N GLY A 211 -14.20 7.75 2.34
CA GLY A 211 -15.00 7.03 1.36
C GLY A 211 -15.25 7.81 0.06
N PHE A 212 -14.94 9.12 0.00
CA PHE A 212 -14.97 9.84 -1.26
C PHE A 212 -13.80 9.40 -2.16
N PRO A 213 -14.00 9.21 -3.49
CA PRO A 213 -12.94 8.75 -4.39
C PRO A 213 -11.77 9.73 -4.44
N MET A 214 -10.65 9.34 -3.84
CA MET A 214 -9.40 10.08 -3.82
C MET A 214 -8.23 9.13 -3.57
N GLY A 215 -7.08 9.46 -4.13
CA GLY A 215 -5.80 8.81 -3.91
C GLY A 215 -4.69 9.64 -4.53
N GLY A 216 -3.47 9.13 -4.48
CA GLY A 216 -2.32 9.83 -5.04
C GLY A 216 -1.01 9.24 -4.57
N MET A 217 0.05 10.02 -4.77
CA MET A 217 1.37 9.72 -4.24
C MET A 217 2.03 10.98 -3.67
N ILE A 218 2.94 10.78 -2.75
CA ILE A 218 3.90 11.78 -2.27
C ILE A 218 5.27 11.38 -2.81
N SER A 219 5.93 12.25 -3.57
CA SER A 219 7.34 12.10 -3.96
C SER A 219 8.21 12.89 -3.00
N PHE A 220 9.25 12.25 -2.44
CA PHE A 220 10.08 12.80 -1.37
C PHE A 220 11.27 13.53 -1.96
N GLY A 221 11.35 14.85 -1.67
CA GLY A 221 12.45 15.73 -2.08
C GLY A 221 12.33 16.32 -3.49
N GLY A 222 12.83 17.52 -3.65
CA GLY A 222 12.63 18.35 -4.84
C GLY A 222 13.24 17.78 -6.12
N LYS A 223 14.36 17.07 -6.05
CA LYS A 223 15.02 16.49 -7.25
C LYS A 223 14.13 15.44 -7.92
N LEU A 224 13.54 14.56 -7.14
CA LEU A 224 12.63 13.53 -7.65
C LEU A 224 11.32 14.15 -8.14
N SER A 225 10.74 15.01 -7.33
CA SER A 225 9.47 15.68 -7.62
C SER A 225 9.51 16.51 -8.91
N ALA A 226 10.64 17.15 -9.21
CA ALA A 226 10.84 17.96 -10.41
C ALA A 226 10.83 17.18 -11.74
N LEU A 227 10.92 15.84 -11.70
CA LEU A 227 10.83 15.02 -12.90
C LEU A 227 9.42 15.03 -13.52
N PHE A 228 8.40 15.24 -12.71
CA PHE A 228 7.05 15.51 -13.22
C PHE A 228 6.89 16.98 -13.58
N THR A 229 7.21 17.29 -14.82
CA THR A 229 6.96 18.62 -15.40
C THR A 229 5.50 18.81 -15.78
N PRO A 230 5.00 20.04 -15.94
CA PRO A 230 3.65 20.29 -16.43
C PRO A 230 3.34 19.49 -17.71
N GLY A 231 2.19 18.80 -17.71
CA GLY A 231 1.75 17.94 -18.81
C GLY A 231 2.30 16.49 -18.78
N SER A 232 3.21 16.13 -17.87
CA SER A 232 3.75 14.77 -17.79
C SER A 232 2.73 13.73 -17.37
N HIS A 233 1.83 14.08 -16.46
CA HIS A 233 0.78 13.21 -15.95
C HIS A 233 -0.40 14.03 -15.40
N GLY A 234 -1.60 13.44 -15.45
CA GLY A 234 -2.79 14.08 -14.94
C GLY A 234 -4.01 13.17 -15.04
N SER A 235 -5.08 13.57 -14.37
CA SER A 235 -6.41 12.96 -14.45
C SER A 235 -7.43 14.10 -14.28
N THR A 236 -8.53 14.07 -15.03
CA THR A 236 -9.49 15.19 -15.12
C THR A 236 -10.01 15.65 -13.76
N PHE A 237 -10.37 14.72 -12.90
CA PHE A 237 -10.92 15.00 -11.56
C PHE A 237 -9.88 14.91 -10.44
N ALA A 238 -8.62 14.75 -10.77
CA ALA A 238 -7.53 14.65 -9.79
C ALA A 238 -7.45 15.92 -8.93
N GLY A 239 -7.40 15.73 -7.60
CA GLY A 239 -7.32 16.85 -6.66
C GLY A 239 -8.50 17.80 -6.69
N ASN A 240 -9.69 17.35 -7.13
CA ASN A 240 -10.87 18.20 -7.17
C ASN A 240 -11.19 18.79 -5.78
N PRO A 241 -11.73 20.04 -5.72
CA PRO A 241 -11.96 20.74 -4.46
C PRO A 241 -12.88 20.00 -3.50
N LEU A 242 -13.87 19.26 -4.01
CA LEU A 242 -14.80 18.50 -3.19
C LEU A 242 -14.09 17.34 -2.48
N GLY A 243 -13.32 16.53 -3.24
CA GLY A 243 -12.52 15.45 -2.68
C GLY A 243 -11.44 15.95 -1.72
N ALA A 244 -10.78 17.06 -2.05
CA ALA A 244 -9.79 17.68 -1.17
C ALA A 244 -10.40 18.18 0.15
N ALA A 245 -11.60 18.76 0.09
CA ALA A 245 -12.33 19.18 1.30
C ALA A 245 -12.77 17.97 2.15
N ALA A 246 -13.24 16.89 1.51
CA ALA A 246 -13.58 15.65 2.21
C ALA A 246 -12.33 15.03 2.89
N ALA A 247 -11.19 15.02 2.18
CA ALA A 247 -9.95 14.51 2.74
C ALA A 247 -9.46 15.36 3.94
N LEU A 248 -9.49 16.69 3.83
CA LEU A 248 -9.14 17.58 4.95
C LEU A 248 -10.03 17.31 6.18
N ALA A 249 -11.35 17.21 6.00
CA ALA A 249 -12.27 16.90 7.07
C ALA A 249 -11.98 15.52 7.70
N THR A 250 -11.65 14.53 6.87
CA THR A 250 -11.27 13.20 7.35
C THR A 250 -9.99 13.24 8.19
N LEU A 251 -8.95 13.93 7.71
CA LEU A 251 -7.69 14.07 8.45
C LEU A 251 -7.89 14.83 9.77
N ASP A 252 -8.71 15.88 9.76
CA ASP A 252 -9.05 16.65 10.96
C ASP A 252 -9.81 15.76 11.98
N THR A 253 -10.76 14.93 11.52
CA THR A 253 -11.47 13.98 12.39
C THR A 253 -10.52 12.94 12.99
N ILE A 254 -9.64 12.34 12.17
CA ILE A 254 -8.67 11.36 12.64
C ILE A 254 -7.77 11.96 13.74
N GLU A 255 -7.31 13.19 13.57
CA GLU A 255 -6.46 13.86 14.54
C GLU A 255 -7.22 14.26 15.81
N ASN A 256 -8.38 14.95 15.65
CA ASN A 256 -9.15 15.47 16.79
C ASN A 256 -9.78 14.38 17.66
N GLU A 257 -10.13 13.23 17.07
CA GLU A 257 -10.70 12.09 17.78
C GLU A 257 -9.65 11.03 18.16
N HIS A 258 -8.37 11.31 17.98
CA HIS A 258 -7.25 10.42 18.33
C HIS A 258 -7.38 9.02 17.70
N LEU A 259 -7.85 8.96 16.43
CA LEU A 259 -8.15 7.67 15.79
C LEU A 259 -6.91 6.87 15.40
N VAL A 260 -5.74 7.47 15.34
CA VAL A 260 -4.46 6.76 15.15
C VAL A 260 -4.15 5.92 16.39
N GLU A 261 -4.30 6.51 17.56
CA GLU A 261 -4.13 5.85 18.86
C GLU A 261 -5.22 4.79 19.08
N ASN A 262 -6.48 5.14 18.76
CA ASN A 262 -7.58 4.18 18.81
C ASN A 262 -7.33 2.94 17.93
N ALA A 263 -6.74 3.15 16.72
CA ALA A 263 -6.42 2.04 15.85
C ALA A 263 -5.38 1.08 16.46
N GLU A 264 -4.39 1.59 17.18
CA GLU A 264 -3.41 0.76 17.90
C GLU A 264 -4.06 0.00 19.07
N GLU A 265 -4.79 0.71 19.92
CA GLU A 265 -5.46 0.14 21.12
C GLU A 265 -6.51 -0.90 20.74
N ARG A 266 -7.43 -0.55 19.83
CA ARG A 266 -8.50 -1.46 19.40
C ARG A 266 -7.94 -2.64 18.60
N GLY A 267 -6.85 -2.40 17.84
CA GLY A 267 -6.16 -3.47 17.15
C GLY A 267 -5.55 -4.49 18.09
N GLU A 268 -4.94 -4.05 19.20
CA GLU A 268 -4.38 -4.94 20.22
C GLU A 268 -5.48 -5.67 20.98
N GLN A 269 -6.54 -4.98 21.40
CA GLN A 269 -7.73 -5.59 22.03
C GLN A 269 -8.30 -6.70 21.13
N LEU A 270 -8.46 -6.44 19.84
CA LEU A 270 -8.96 -7.41 18.87
C LEU A 270 -8.06 -8.65 18.79
N ARG A 271 -6.74 -8.48 18.67
CA ARG A 271 -5.78 -9.59 18.58
C ARG A 271 -5.79 -10.44 19.86
N GLN A 272 -5.75 -9.78 21.01
CA GLN A 272 -5.77 -10.47 22.31
C GLN A 272 -7.10 -11.19 22.55
N GLY A 273 -8.22 -10.55 22.26
CA GLY A 273 -9.55 -11.12 22.41
C GLY A 273 -9.77 -12.37 21.54
N ILE A 274 -9.33 -12.32 20.27
CA ILE A 274 -9.40 -13.48 19.36
C ILE A 274 -8.59 -14.65 19.92
N MET A 275 -7.36 -14.43 20.36
CA MET A 275 -6.52 -15.50 20.90
C MET A 275 -7.05 -16.02 22.25
N ALA A 276 -7.54 -15.13 23.10
CA ALA A 276 -8.15 -15.50 24.39
C ALA A 276 -9.47 -16.26 24.25
N SER A 277 -10.14 -16.18 23.09
CA SER A 277 -11.40 -16.90 22.84
C SER A 277 -11.24 -18.42 22.91
N GLY A 278 -10.03 -18.92 22.72
CA GLY A 278 -9.73 -20.36 22.74
C GLY A 278 -10.36 -21.16 21.60
N ASN A 279 -10.88 -20.50 20.56
CA ASN A 279 -11.46 -21.21 19.41
C ASN A 279 -10.36 -22.02 18.69
N PRO A 280 -10.51 -23.37 18.59
CA PRO A 280 -9.47 -24.23 18.02
C PRO A 280 -9.27 -24.06 16.51
N LEU A 281 -10.18 -23.34 15.82
CA LEU A 281 -10.00 -22.95 14.44
C LEU A 281 -8.90 -21.90 14.27
N PHE A 282 -8.62 -21.07 15.30
CA PHE A 282 -7.69 -19.94 15.23
C PHE A 282 -6.30 -20.35 15.69
N THR A 283 -5.33 -20.31 14.78
CA THR A 283 -3.95 -20.69 15.11
C THR A 283 -3.09 -19.52 15.55
N SER A 284 -3.33 -18.35 14.98
CA SER A 284 -2.64 -17.09 15.33
C SER A 284 -3.37 -15.89 14.73
N VAL A 285 -3.00 -14.70 15.18
CA VAL A 285 -3.43 -13.41 14.60
C VAL A 285 -2.19 -12.61 14.24
N ARG A 286 -2.20 -11.95 13.09
CA ARG A 286 -1.12 -11.07 12.64
C ARG A 286 -1.68 -9.78 12.08
N GLY A 287 -0.87 -8.72 12.08
CA GLY A 287 -1.23 -7.38 11.58
C GLY A 287 -0.72 -6.28 12.47
N ARG A 288 -1.14 -5.04 12.18
CA ARG A 288 -0.84 -3.84 12.98
C ARG A 288 -2.05 -2.92 13.00
N GLY A 289 -2.26 -2.28 14.13
CA GLY A 289 -3.43 -1.42 14.32
C GLY A 289 -4.72 -2.17 13.97
N LEU A 290 -5.58 -1.57 13.16
CA LEU A 290 -6.83 -2.14 12.67
C LEU A 290 -6.71 -2.81 11.28
N LEU A 291 -5.55 -3.31 10.93
CA LEU A 291 -5.36 -4.19 9.78
C LEU A 291 -4.82 -5.53 10.27
N ASN A 292 -5.70 -6.50 10.47
CA ASN A 292 -5.39 -7.79 11.07
C ASN A 292 -5.87 -8.96 10.21
N ALA A 293 -5.28 -10.13 10.39
CA ALA A 293 -5.82 -11.39 9.89
C ALA A 293 -5.73 -12.49 10.94
N ILE A 294 -6.81 -13.26 11.07
CA ILE A 294 -6.84 -14.53 11.78
C ILE A 294 -6.31 -15.60 10.85
N LEU A 295 -5.37 -16.40 11.31
CA LEU A 295 -4.92 -17.60 10.60
C LEU A 295 -5.71 -18.81 11.09
N LEU A 296 -6.25 -19.55 10.13
CA LEU A 296 -7.09 -20.71 10.39
C LEU A 296 -6.27 -22.00 10.38
N SER A 297 -6.71 -23.00 11.13
CA SER A 297 -6.04 -24.31 11.22
C SER A 297 -6.12 -25.11 9.92
N HIS A 298 -7.06 -24.78 9.05
CA HIS A 298 -7.23 -25.40 7.73
C HIS A 298 -7.89 -24.43 6.73
N ARG A 299 -8.04 -24.86 5.48
CA ARG A 299 -8.48 -24.01 4.36
C ARG A 299 -10.00 -23.87 4.30
N CYS A 300 -10.57 -23.04 5.16
CA CYS A 300 -12.03 -22.83 5.27
C CYS A 300 -12.41 -21.34 5.37
N SER A 301 -11.62 -20.46 4.80
CA SER A 301 -11.81 -19.02 4.99
C SER A 301 -13.14 -18.51 4.42
N HIS A 302 -13.61 -19.03 3.28
CA HIS A 302 -14.90 -18.65 2.72
C HIS A 302 -16.07 -19.18 3.57
N ALA A 303 -15.97 -20.42 4.05
CA ALA A 303 -16.98 -20.99 4.95
C ALA A 303 -17.08 -20.17 6.25
N ALA A 304 -15.93 -19.82 6.85
CA ALA A 304 -15.87 -18.99 8.05
C ALA A 304 -16.38 -17.55 7.81
N MET A 305 -16.05 -16.95 6.67
CA MET A 305 -16.57 -15.65 6.25
C MET A 305 -18.10 -15.66 6.12
N ASN A 306 -18.66 -16.68 5.45
CA ASN A 306 -20.10 -16.80 5.26
C ASN A 306 -20.82 -17.02 6.60
N TRP A 307 -20.26 -17.85 7.48
CA TRP A 307 -20.79 -18.04 8.82
C TRP A 307 -20.81 -16.72 9.62
N ALA A 308 -19.71 -15.96 9.59
CA ALA A 308 -19.63 -14.67 10.26
C ALA A 308 -20.68 -13.69 9.71
N LEU A 309 -20.87 -13.63 8.39
CA LEU A 309 -21.87 -12.78 7.74
C LEU A 309 -23.30 -13.13 8.20
N GLU A 310 -23.65 -14.43 8.28
CA GLU A 310 -24.94 -14.89 8.79
C GLU A 310 -25.18 -14.52 10.25
N HIS A 311 -24.09 -14.28 11.00
CA HIS A 311 -24.14 -13.87 12.40
C HIS A 311 -23.91 -12.36 12.61
N GLY A 312 -24.01 -11.55 11.54
CA GLY A 312 -23.99 -10.10 11.62
C GLY A 312 -22.58 -9.47 11.60
N LEU A 313 -21.52 -10.24 11.31
CA LEU A 313 -20.16 -9.73 11.23
C LEU A 313 -19.59 -9.86 9.82
N ILE A 314 -19.19 -8.72 9.24
CA ILE A 314 -18.54 -8.67 7.93
C ILE A 314 -17.03 -8.85 8.13
N VAL A 315 -16.49 -9.93 7.58
CA VAL A 315 -15.06 -10.21 7.48
C VAL A 315 -14.70 -10.58 6.04
N ASN A 316 -13.42 -10.73 5.71
CA ASN A 316 -13.01 -10.99 4.33
C ASN A 316 -12.04 -12.18 4.22
N ALA A 317 -12.39 -13.17 3.41
CA ALA A 317 -11.51 -14.28 3.04
C ALA A 317 -10.46 -13.80 2.03
N VAL A 318 -9.23 -13.55 2.50
CA VAL A 318 -8.12 -12.99 1.66
C VAL A 318 -7.09 -14.04 1.25
N ALA A 319 -7.06 -15.17 1.94
CA ALA A 319 -6.31 -16.36 1.60
C ALA A 319 -7.11 -17.59 2.05
N PRO A 320 -6.87 -18.79 1.53
CA PRO A 320 -7.66 -19.98 1.87
C PRO A 320 -7.72 -20.29 3.37
N ASP A 321 -6.72 -19.83 4.10
CA ASP A 321 -6.50 -20.05 5.54
C ASP A 321 -6.44 -18.75 6.34
N ALA A 322 -6.96 -17.63 5.82
CA ALA A 322 -6.87 -16.34 6.50
C ALA A 322 -8.12 -15.47 6.32
N LEU A 323 -8.66 -14.99 7.44
CA LEU A 323 -9.73 -14.00 7.51
C LEU A 323 -9.14 -12.62 7.83
N ARG A 324 -9.34 -11.64 6.94
CA ARG A 324 -8.94 -10.24 7.19
C ARG A 324 -10.02 -9.51 7.97
N LEU A 325 -9.55 -8.75 8.96
CA LEU A 325 -10.33 -7.83 9.78
C LEU A 325 -9.78 -6.42 9.59
N ALA A 326 -10.65 -5.51 9.15
CA ALA A 326 -10.29 -4.11 8.91
C ALA A 326 -11.48 -3.20 9.28
N PRO A 327 -11.88 -3.14 10.56
CA PRO A 327 -12.99 -2.31 11.01
C PRO A 327 -12.70 -0.82 10.79
N PRO A 328 -13.71 0.08 10.84
CA PRO A 328 -13.48 1.52 10.73
C PRO A 328 -12.57 2.03 11.86
N LEU A 329 -11.86 3.15 11.63
CA LEU A 329 -10.96 3.72 12.65
C LEU A 329 -11.69 4.17 13.90
N ILE A 330 -12.98 4.50 13.78
CA ILE A 330 -13.86 4.94 14.87
C ILE A 330 -14.45 3.77 15.69
N VAL A 331 -14.06 2.53 15.40
CA VAL A 331 -14.59 1.36 16.12
C VAL A 331 -14.36 1.50 17.61
N SER A 332 -15.41 1.26 18.39
CA SER A 332 -15.38 1.32 19.85
C SER A 332 -14.87 0.02 20.49
N GLU A 333 -14.55 0.09 21.77
CA GLU A 333 -14.21 -1.07 22.60
C GLU A 333 -15.31 -2.12 22.59
N GLN A 334 -16.56 -1.68 22.77
CA GLN A 334 -17.73 -2.57 22.81
C GLN A 334 -17.96 -3.30 21.47
N GLU A 335 -17.76 -2.60 20.34
CA GLU A 335 -17.89 -3.20 19.01
C GLU A 335 -16.77 -4.23 18.74
N ILE A 336 -15.57 -4.02 19.26
CA ILE A 336 -14.50 -5.02 19.22
C ILE A 336 -14.88 -6.25 20.06
N ASP A 337 -15.39 -6.07 21.26
CA ASP A 337 -15.82 -7.18 22.13
C ASP A 337 -16.96 -7.97 21.50
N GLU A 338 -17.94 -7.30 20.87
CA GLU A 338 -19.00 -7.94 20.11
C GLU A 338 -18.45 -8.77 18.94
N ALA A 339 -17.55 -8.20 18.15
CA ALA A 339 -16.90 -8.89 17.04
C ALA A 339 -16.13 -10.13 17.51
N VAL A 340 -15.38 -10.02 18.60
CA VAL A 340 -14.66 -11.16 19.21
C VAL A 340 -15.65 -12.23 19.69
N SER A 341 -16.77 -11.84 20.32
CA SER A 341 -17.81 -12.77 20.77
C SER A 341 -18.46 -13.55 19.63
N ILE A 342 -18.62 -12.91 18.47
CA ILE A 342 -19.12 -13.58 17.26
C ILE A 342 -18.05 -14.53 16.70
N LEU A 343 -16.83 -14.05 16.52
CA LEU A 343 -15.71 -14.85 16.00
C LEU A 343 -15.44 -16.09 16.85
N ALA A 344 -15.52 -15.96 18.17
CA ALA A 344 -15.32 -17.05 19.12
C ALA A 344 -16.26 -18.24 18.89
N LYS A 345 -17.43 -18.00 18.29
CA LYS A 345 -18.47 -19.01 18.03
C LYS A 345 -18.37 -19.67 16.64
N ILE A 346 -17.44 -19.26 15.79
CA ILE A 346 -17.24 -19.91 14.48
C ILE A 346 -16.94 -21.39 14.71
N PRO A 347 -17.68 -22.32 14.08
CA PRO A 347 -17.43 -23.77 14.22
C PRO A 347 -16.00 -24.13 13.79
N ALA A 348 -15.35 -25.01 14.56
CA ALA A 348 -13.98 -25.41 14.25
C ALA A 348 -13.89 -26.48 13.15
N ASP A 349 -14.99 -27.14 12.86
CA ASP A 349 -15.14 -28.25 11.91
C ASP A 349 -15.75 -27.81 10.57
N LEU A 350 -15.60 -26.54 10.21
CA LEU A 350 -16.05 -26.03 8.92
C LEU A 350 -15.40 -26.79 7.74
N PRO A 351 -16.15 -27.02 6.65
CA PRO A 351 -15.62 -27.69 5.48
C PRO A 351 -14.49 -26.88 4.83
N ASN A 352 -13.54 -27.59 4.20
CA ASN A 352 -12.52 -26.93 3.38
C ASN A 352 -13.17 -26.22 2.17
N ASP A 353 -12.59 -25.06 1.81
CA ASP A 353 -12.98 -24.27 0.64
C ASP A 353 -12.69 -24.99 -0.69
#